data_5fa633665764256ff4e85659783e6e7f
#
_entry.id   5fa633665764256ff4e85659783e6e7f
#
_cell.length_a   1.000
_cell.length_b   1.000
_cell.length_c   1.000
_cell.angle_alpha   90.00
_cell.angle_beta   90.00
_cell.angle_gamma   90.00
#
_symmetry.space_group_name_H-M   'P 1'
#
loop_
_entity.id
_entity.type
_entity.pdbx_description
1 polymer ?
#
loop_
_entity_poly.entity_id
_entity_poly.type
_entity_poly.pdbx_seq_one_letter_code
_entity_poly.pdbx_strand_id
1 'polypeptide(L)' 'MIKTFILIGILCIPSVECLNFTEQNPKLYISLEQCLLEGKILGKEMLNRMNNKNIPSTVRVFCREIEQHGEYS' A
#
# COMPACT_ATOMS: atom_id res chain seq x y z
N MET A 1 -24.00 5.42 1.70
CA MET A 1 -22.58 5.78 1.73
C MET A 1 -21.77 4.59 2.19
N ILE A 2 -20.80 4.21 1.40
CA ILE A 2 -19.95 3.06 1.70
C ILE A 2 -18.52 3.54 1.89
N LYS A 3 -17.91 3.13 2.97
CA LYS A 3 -16.52 3.45 3.22
C LYS A 3 -15.65 2.32 2.72
N THR A 4 -14.70 2.65 1.88
CA THR A 4 -13.75 1.68 1.38
C THR A 4 -12.34 2.21 1.62
N PHE A 5 -11.38 1.31 1.51
CA PHE A 5 -9.99 1.66 1.76
C PHE A 5 -9.14 1.21 0.60
N ILE A 6 -8.15 2.01 0.25
CA ILE A 6 -7.16 1.60 -0.75
C ILE A 6 -5.81 1.47 -0.06
N LEU A 7 -5.04 0.54 -0.55
CA LEU A 7 -3.72 0.25 -0.01
C LEU A 7 -2.67 1.01 -0.81
N ILE A 8 -1.88 1.81 -0.10
CA ILE A 8 -0.83 2.61 -0.72
C ILE A 8 0.48 2.29 -0.02
N GLY A 9 1.51 2.06 -0.81
CA GLY A 9 2.83 1.83 -0.28
C GLY A 9 3.81 2.89 -0.74
N ILE A 10 4.79 3.15 0.09
CA ILE A 10 5.87 4.08 -0.23
C ILE A 10 7.18 3.38 0.02
N LEU A 11 7.99 3.32 -1.02
CA LEU A 11 9.33 2.75 -0.96
C LEU A 11 10.35 3.88 -1.03
N CYS A 12 11.16 4.00 0.00
CA CYS A 12 12.18 5.03 0.04
C CYS A 12 13.56 4.40 -0.02
N ILE A 13 14.36 4.86 -0.95
CA ILE A 13 15.75 4.42 -1.11
C ILE A 13 16.64 5.59 -0.71
N PRO A 14 17.49 5.43 0.31
CA PRO A 14 18.37 6.52 0.72
C PRO A 14 19.22 7.01 -0.44
N SER A 15 19.39 8.31 -0.52
CA SER A 15 20.18 8.98 -1.56
C SER A 15 19.54 8.94 -2.94
N VAL A 16 18.37 8.38 -3.08
CA VAL A 16 17.68 8.38 -4.36
C VAL A 16 16.37 9.15 -4.21
N GLU A 17 15.32 8.47 -3.86
CA GLU A 17 14.03 9.12 -3.65
C GLU A 17 13.00 8.11 -3.16
N CYS A 18 11.84 8.61 -2.82
CA CYS A 18 10.73 7.76 -2.42
C CYS A 18 9.79 7.59 -3.60
N LEU A 19 9.34 6.37 -3.78
CA LEU A 19 8.40 6.01 -4.85
C LEU A 19 7.15 5.43 -4.26
N ASN A 20 6.02 5.78 -4.84
CA ASN A 20 4.75 5.18 -4.46
C ASN A 20 4.56 3.89 -5.24
N PHE A 21 3.98 2.91 -4.56
CA PHE A 21 3.64 1.67 -5.24
C PHE A 21 2.29 1.18 -4.74
N THR A 22 1.62 0.38 -5.56
CA THR A 22 0.35 -0.20 -5.21
C THR A 22 0.40 -1.69 -5.49
N GLU A 23 -0.64 -2.40 -5.09
CA GLU A 23 -0.75 -3.81 -5.43
C GLU A 23 -0.80 -3.97 -6.94
N GLN A 24 -0.32 -5.12 -7.40
CA GLN A 24 -0.39 -5.43 -8.82
C GLN A 24 -1.82 -5.43 -9.33
N ASN A 25 -2.73 -5.93 -8.53
CA ASN A 25 -4.16 -5.90 -8.81
C ASN A 25 -4.83 -5.10 -7.70
N PRO A 26 -4.86 -3.77 -7.83
CA PRO A 26 -5.45 -2.95 -6.76
C PRO A 26 -6.92 -3.25 -6.58
N LYS A 27 -7.34 -3.28 -5.34
CA LYS A 27 -8.73 -3.54 -5.01
C LYS A 27 -9.12 -2.69 -3.81
N LEU A 28 -10.42 -2.55 -3.63
CA LEU A 28 -10.97 -1.80 -2.52
C LEU A 28 -11.24 -2.74 -1.36
N TYR A 29 -10.86 -2.30 -0.18
CA TYR A 29 -11.10 -3.07 1.03
C TYR A 29 -12.25 -2.44 1.80
N ILE A 30 -13.12 -3.25 2.31
CA ILE A 30 -14.26 -2.76 3.09
C ILE A 30 -13.92 -2.68 4.57
N SER A 31 -12.78 -3.19 4.98
CA SER A 31 -12.34 -3.19 6.36
C SER A 31 -10.94 -2.65 6.45
N LEU A 32 -10.73 -1.70 7.37
CA LEU A 32 -9.41 -1.14 7.62
C LEU A 32 -8.46 -2.23 8.08
N GLU A 33 -8.96 -3.12 8.93
CA GLU A 33 -8.16 -4.21 9.45
C GLU A 33 -7.62 -5.10 8.35
N GLN A 34 -8.47 -5.44 7.41
CA GLN A 34 -8.06 -6.28 6.29
C GLN A 34 -7.07 -5.56 5.38
N CYS A 35 -7.29 -4.28 5.16
CA CYS A 35 -6.38 -3.48 4.35
C CYS A 35 -4.99 -3.43 4.99
N LEU A 36 -4.92 -3.22 6.29
CA LEU A 36 -3.65 -3.17 7.01
C LEU A 36 -2.95 -4.52 6.99
N LEU A 37 -3.70 -5.60 7.09
CA LEU A 37 -3.12 -6.93 7.07
C LEU A 37 -2.48 -7.22 5.71
N GLU A 38 -3.19 -6.90 4.64
CA GLU A 38 -2.63 -7.07 3.30
C GLU A 38 -1.44 -6.15 3.08
N GLY A 39 -1.49 -4.97 3.67
CA GLY A 39 -0.37 -4.04 3.59
C GLY A 39 0.89 -4.58 4.22
N LYS A 40 0.76 -5.26 5.35
CA LYS A 40 1.92 -5.86 6.00
C LYS A 40 2.56 -6.92 5.12
N ILE A 41 1.73 -7.71 4.46
CA ILE A 41 2.23 -8.76 3.57
C ILE A 41 2.95 -8.14 2.39
N LEU A 42 2.34 -7.14 1.78
CA LEU A 42 2.94 -6.45 0.64
C LEU A 42 4.26 -5.78 1.02
N GLY A 43 4.29 -5.12 2.17
CA GLY A 43 5.50 -4.46 2.65
C GLY A 43 6.64 -5.43 2.86
N LYS A 44 6.35 -6.58 3.45
CA LYS A 44 7.35 -7.62 3.66
C LYS A 44 7.91 -8.13 2.36
N GLU A 45 7.04 -8.34 1.38
CA GLU A 45 7.49 -8.83 0.08
C GLU A 45 8.42 -7.83 -0.59
N MET A 46 8.07 -6.55 -0.53
CA MET A 46 8.91 -5.52 -1.12
C MET A 46 10.27 -5.43 -0.44
N LEU A 47 10.28 -5.51 0.89
CA LEU A 47 11.54 -5.48 1.63
C LEU A 47 12.42 -6.68 1.28
N ASN A 48 11.82 -7.87 1.17
CA ASN A 48 12.56 -9.06 0.81
C ASN A 48 13.18 -8.93 -0.57
N ARG A 49 12.46 -8.38 -1.51
CA ARG A 49 12.98 -8.17 -2.85
C ARG A 49 14.16 -7.22 -2.85
N MET A 50 14.06 -6.13 -2.08
CA MET A 50 15.14 -5.17 -1.99
C MET A 50 16.35 -5.74 -1.28
N ASN A 51 16.14 -6.54 -0.23
CA ASN A 51 17.23 -7.18 0.48
C ASN A 51 17.96 -8.17 -0.41
N ASN A 52 17.23 -8.89 -1.25
CA ASN A 52 17.86 -9.84 -2.17
C ASN A 52 18.74 -9.15 -3.19
N LYS A 53 18.46 -7.90 -3.48
CA LYS A 53 19.27 -7.10 -4.41
C LYS A 53 20.31 -6.26 -3.68
N ASN A 54 20.40 -6.41 -2.37
CA ASN A 54 21.31 -5.63 -1.53
C ASN A 54 21.09 -4.13 -1.65
N ILE A 55 19.83 -3.74 -1.80
CA ILE A 55 19.46 -2.32 -1.87
C ILE A 55 18.85 -1.92 -0.54
N PRO A 56 19.51 -1.05 0.23
CA PRO A 56 18.90 -0.55 1.47
C PRO A 56 17.68 0.28 1.15
N SER A 57 16.59 0.00 1.83
CA SER A 57 15.35 0.72 1.58
C SER A 57 14.44 0.64 2.79
N THR A 58 13.50 1.58 2.85
CA THR A 58 12.45 1.57 3.84
C THR A 58 11.12 1.50 3.11
N VAL A 59 10.21 0.71 3.67
CA VAL A 59 8.88 0.55 3.09
C VAL A 59 7.86 0.95 4.12
N ARG A 60 6.91 1.78 3.70
CA ARG A 60 5.77 2.16 4.51
C ARG A 60 4.51 1.83 3.75
N VAL A 61 3.52 1.34 4.47
CA VAL A 61 2.25 0.97 3.87
C VAL A 61 1.15 1.57 4.73
N PHE A 62 0.17 2.15 4.07
CA PHE A 62 -0.97 2.72 4.78
C PHE A 62 -2.22 2.57 3.94
N CYS A 63 -3.36 2.69 4.61
CA CYS A 63 -4.65 2.55 3.98
C CYS A 63 -5.35 3.91 4.00
N ARG A 64 -5.83 4.30 2.84
CA ARG A 64 -6.53 5.56 2.69
C ARG A 64 -8.02 5.30 2.59
N GLU A 65 -8.79 6.02 3.39
CA GLU A 65 -10.23 5.89 3.36
C GLU A 65 -10.80 6.68 2.19
N ILE A 66 -11.71 6.05 1.48
CA ILE A 66 -12.42 6.67 0.37
C ILE A 66 -13.90 6.52 0.64
N GLU A 67 -14.63 7.62 0.59
CA GLU A 67 -16.07 7.58 0.69
C GLU A 67 -16.65 7.54 -0.71
N GLN A 68 -17.51 6.58 -0.95
CA GLN A 68 -18.21 6.49 -2.21
C GLN A 68 -19.66 6.89 -2.01
N HIS A 69 -20.07 7.87 -2.78
CA HIS A 69 -21.48 8.29 -2.78
C HIS A 69 -22.19 7.47 -3.83
N GLY A 70 -23.22 6.82 -3.41
CA GLY A 70 -23.91 5.89 -4.28
C GLY A 70 -24.60 6.49 -5.47
N GLU A 71 -24.66 7.78 -5.49
CA GLU A 71 -25.25 8.33 -6.65
C GLU A 71 -24.25 8.88 -7.59
N TYR A 72 -24.02 8.84 -7.91
CA TYR A 72 -23.22 9.29 -8.64
C TYR A 72 -23.53 9.52 -9.41
N SER A 73 -23.69 9.74 -9.09
CA SER A 73 -24.01 9.91 -9.85
C SER A 73 -24.15 10.35 -10.37
#